data_5fda6bef570c922dcd4acebf7d4248a2
#
_entry.id   5fda6bef570c922dcd4acebf7d4248a2
#
_cell.length_a   1.000
_cell.length_b   1.000
_cell.length_c   1.000
_cell.angle_alpha   90.00
_cell.angle_beta   90.00
_cell.angle_gamma   90.00
#
_symmetry.space_group_name_H-M   'P 1'
#
loop_
_entity.id
_entity.type
_entity.pdbx_description
1 polymer ?
#
loop_
_entity_poly.entity_id
_entity_poly.type
_entity_poly.pdbx_seq_one_letter_code
_entity_poly.pdbx_strand_id
1 'polypeptide(L)'
;FAPKVAEKDGKRMIFDPVRQKYVALTPEEWVRQHFVNYLITRKSYPKELLANEVLVKLNGTSKRCDTVAYNRFLEPLVIVEYKAPHINITNTVFDQIARYNMVLRVEYLIVSNGLNHYCCKIDYNNRTYTFLEGIPAYNEL
;
A
#
# COMPACT_ATOMS: atom_id res chain seq x y z
N PHE A 1 -1.83 5.13 17.69
CA PHE A 1 -1.24 6.06 16.71
C PHE A 1 -2.17 7.25 16.47
N ALA A 2 -1.64 8.44 16.58
CA ALA A 2 -2.37 9.70 16.39
C ALA A 2 -1.70 10.50 15.26
N PRO A 3 -2.29 10.47 14.04
CA PRO A 3 -1.74 11.26 12.93
C PRO A 3 -1.79 12.76 13.22
N LYS A 4 -0.82 13.50 12.70
CA LYS A 4 -0.82 14.96 12.79
C LYS A 4 -1.78 15.51 11.75
N VAL A 5 -2.84 16.17 12.21
CA VAL A 5 -3.85 16.79 11.36
C VAL A 5 -3.77 18.31 11.54
N ALA A 6 -3.90 19.05 10.46
CA ALA A 6 -3.90 20.50 10.46
C ALA A 6 -4.96 21.02 9.52
N GLU A 7 -5.29 22.30 9.64
CA GLU A 7 -6.19 22.96 8.72
C GLU A 7 -5.41 24.09 8.04
N LYS A 8 -5.50 24.16 6.71
CA LYS A 8 -4.82 25.17 5.92
C LYS A 8 -5.77 25.66 4.82
N ASP A 9 -6.00 26.96 4.80
CA ASP A 9 -6.89 27.62 3.84
C ASP A 9 -8.27 26.95 3.77
N GLY A 10 -8.82 26.59 4.94
CA GLY A 10 -10.12 25.92 5.06
C GLY A 10 -10.13 24.45 4.71
N LYS A 11 -8.97 23.87 4.41
CA LYS A 11 -8.85 22.43 4.05
C LYS A 11 -8.16 21.64 5.15
N ARG A 12 -8.68 20.44 5.41
CA ARG A 12 -8.06 19.53 6.37
C ARG A 12 -6.91 18.80 5.71
N MET A 13 -5.76 18.80 6.40
CA MET A 13 -4.52 18.21 5.94
C MET A 13 -4.02 17.20 6.96
N ILE A 14 -3.26 16.22 6.51
CA ILE A 14 -2.62 15.22 7.36
C ILE A 14 -1.13 15.17 7.00
N PHE A 15 -0.27 15.06 8.02
CA PHE A 15 1.16 14.94 7.77
C PHE A 15 1.54 13.52 7.37
N ASP A 16 2.28 13.40 6.26
CA ASP A 16 2.81 12.13 5.79
C ASP A 16 4.31 12.06 6.10
N PRO A 17 4.74 11.25 7.08
CA PRO A 17 6.16 11.11 7.42
C PRO A 17 7.00 10.50 6.31
N VAL A 18 6.41 9.73 5.40
CA VAL A 18 7.12 9.11 4.28
C VAL A 18 7.43 10.15 3.22
N ARG A 19 6.43 10.96 2.83
CA ARG A 19 6.61 12.05 1.87
C ARG A 19 7.16 13.32 2.49
N GLN A 20 7.24 13.40 3.83
CA GLN A 20 7.75 14.54 4.59
C GLN A 20 7.00 15.84 4.28
N LYS A 21 5.68 15.77 4.18
CA LYS A 21 4.83 16.93 3.90
C LYS A 21 3.39 16.68 4.33
N TYR A 22 2.64 17.76 4.49
CA TYR A 22 1.20 17.68 4.65
C TYR A 22 0.53 17.45 3.32
N VAL A 23 -0.46 16.57 3.30
CA VAL A 23 -1.25 16.24 2.12
C VAL A 23 -2.74 16.35 2.48
N ALA A 24 -3.60 16.43 1.47
CA ALA A 24 -5.03 16.51 1.70
C ALA A 24 -5.53 15.29 2.48
N LEU A 25 -6.34 15.54 3.51
CA LEU A 25 -6.94 14.46 4.31
C LEU A 25 -8.19 13.94 3.59
N THR A 26 -8.04 12.78 2.95
CA THR A 26 -9.13 12.03 2.35
C THR A 26 -9.36 10.76 3.15
N PRO A 27 -10.50 10.05 2.95
CA PRO A 27 -10.70 8.76 3.61
C PRO A 27 -9.59 7.75 3.31
N GLU A 28 -9.12 7.69 2.07
CA GLU A 28 -8.02 6.78 1.68
C GLU A 28 -6.69 7.21 2.30
N GLU A 29 -6.44 8.52 2.39
CA GLU A 29 -5.21 9.02 3.01
C GLU A 29 -5.18 8.71 4.51
N TRP A 30 -6.32 8.78 5.18
CA TRP A 30 -6.46 8.37 6.57
C TRP A 30 -6.08 6.91 6.74
N VAL A 31 -6.59 6.03 5.88
CA VAL A 31 -6.26 4.61 5.88
C VAL A 31 -4.75 4.41 5.66
N ARG A 32 -4.20 5.10 4.67
CA ARG A 32 -2.76 5.00 4.34
C ARG A 32 -1.90 5.34 5.55
N GLN A 33 -2.16 6.45 6.21
CA GLN A 33 -1.32 6.89 7.32
C GLN A 33 -1.36 5.88 8.47
N HIS A 34 -2.51 5.33 8.78
CA HIS A 34 -2.62 4.30 9.80
C HIS A 34 -1.93 3.00 9.39
N PHE A 35 -2.11 2.58 8.15
CA PHE A 35 -1.54 1.32 7.69
C PHE A 35 -0.02 1.39 7.54
N VAL A 36 0.52 2.49 7.01
CA VAL A 36 1.98 2.70 6.92
C VAL A 36 2.59 2.69 8.31
N ASN A 37 1.97 3.37 9.29
CA ASN A 37 2.44 3.32 10.67
C ASN A 37 2.44 1.89 11.21
N TYR A 38 1.40 1.11 10.92
CA TYR A 38 1.32 -0.29 11.30
C TYR A 38 2.46 -1.11 10.70
N LEU A 39 2.75 -0.93 9.41
CA LEU A 39 3.87 -1.62 8.76
C LEU A 39 5.21 -1.29 9.44
N ILE A 40 5.45 -0.02 9.75
CA ILE A 40 6.70 0.41 10.36
C ILE A 40 6.82 -0.10 11.79
N THR A 41 5.78 0.09 12.62
CA THR A 41 5.88 -0.15 14.05
C THR A 41 5.60 -1.60 14.44
N ARG A 42 4.78 -2.33 13.68
CA ARG A 42 4.37 -3.69 14.03
C ARG A 42 4.94 -4.76 13.12
N LYS A 43 5.32 -4.40 11.89
CA LYS A 43 5.79 -5.35 10.88
C LYS A 43 7.24 -5.09 10.46
N SER A 44 7.90 -4.15 11.10
CA SER A 44 9.33 -3.88 10.91
C SER A 44 9.73 -3.47 9.50
N TYR A 45 8.80 -2.84 8.76
CA TYR A 45 9.14 -2.29 7.45
C TYR A 45 10.00 -1.06 7.64
N PRO A 46 11.18 -1.00 6.99
CA PRO A 46 12.03 0.19 7.08
C PRO A 46 11.34 1.38 6.40
N LYS A 47 11.21 2.48 7.14
CA LYS A 47 10.55 3.69 6.63
C LYS A 47 11.24 4.20 5.35
N GLU A 48 12.55 4.14 5.30
CA GLU A 48 13.36 4.59 4.15
C GLU A 48 13.19 3.72 2.90
N LEU A 49 12.57 2.55 3.03
CA LEU A 49 12.25 1.67 1.91
C LEU A 49 10.77 1.72 1.53
N LEU A 50 10.03 2.68 2.06
CA LEU A 50 8.62 2.91 1.72
C LEU A 50 8.50 4.18 0.88
N ALA A 51 7.60 4.16 -0.09
CA ALA A 51 7.25 5.33 -0.88
C ALA A 51 5.73 5.38 -1.08
N ASN A 52 5.17 6.57 -1.03
CA ASN A 52 3.74 6.80 -1.25
C ASN A 52 3.52 7.55 -2.55
N GLU A 53 2.44 7.22 -3.27
CA GLU A 53 2.08 7.87 -4.54
C GLU A 53 3.23 7.78 -5.53
N VAL A 54 3.69 6.57 -5.81
CA VAL A 54 4.85 6.35 -6.66
C VAL A 54 4.46 5.64 -7.94
N LEU A 55 5.12 6.03 -9.04
CA LEU A 55 4.95 5.40 -10.34
C LEU A 55 5.91 4.21 -10.43
N VAL A 56 5.37 3.01 -10.61
CA VAL A 56 6.18 1.80 -10.85
C VAL A 56 6.15 1.49 -12.34
N LYS A 57 7.33 1.29 -12.92
CA LYS A 57 7.50 1.05 -14.36
C LYS A 57 8.12 -0.32 -14.59
N LEU A 58 7.58 -1.03 -15.57
CA LEU A 58 8.14 -2.30 -16.04
C LEU A 58 7.81 -2.51 -17.52
N ASN A 59 8.84 -2.69 -18.35
CA ASN A 59 8.69 -3.04 -19.78
C ASN A 59 7.70 -2.13 -20.53
N GLY A 60 7.85 -0.82 -20.38
CA GLY A 60 6.98 0.15 -21.05
C GLY A 60 5.60 0.35 -20.40
N THR A 61 5.26 -0.45 -19.39
CA THR A 61 4.05 -0.28 -18.61
C THR A 61 4.36 0.49 -17.33
N SER A 62 3.51 1.42 -16.97
CA SER A 62 3.65 2.15 -15.70
C SER A 62 2.29 2.25 -15.01
N LYS A 63 2.31 2.13 -13.68
CA LYS A 63 1.12 2.25 -12.84
C LYS A 63 1.49 3.09 -11.61
N ARG A 64 0.58 3.99 -11.23
CA ARG A 64 0.71 4.71 -9.96
C ARG A 64 0.23 3.80 -8.84
N CYS A 65 1.06 3.65 -7.83
CA CYS A 65 0.76 2.80 -6.68
C CYS A 65 0.62 3.67 -5.42
N ASP A 66 -0.33 3.29 -4.56
CA ASP A 66 -0.61 4.07 -3.34
C ASP A 66 0.58 4.04 -2.38
N THR A 67 1.11 2.86 -2.10
CA THR A 67 2.33 2.66 -1.32
C THR A 67 3.12 1.51 -1.92
N VAL A 68 4.44 1.64 -1.94
CA VAL A 68 5.35 0.57 -2.36
C VAL A 68 6.40 0.37 -1.29
N ALA A 69 6.65 -0.88 -0.94
CA ALA A 69 7.79 -1.26 -0.12
C ALA A 69 8.85 -1.87 -1.03
N TYR A 70 10.09 -1.40 -0.88
CA TYR A 70 11.22 -1.83 -1.69
C TYR A 70 12.11 -2.80 -0.91
N ASN A 71 12.80 -3.68 -1.64
CA ASN A 71 13.89 -4.44 -1.05
C ASN A 71 15.14 -3.56 -0.95
N ARG A 72 16.24 -4.11 -0.42
CA ARG A 72 17.47 -3.32 -0.23
C ARG A 72 18.22 -2.99 -1.52
N PHE A 73 17.80 -3.59 -2.62
CA PHE A 73 18.30 -3.24 -3.96
C PHE A 73 17.41 -2.22 -4.66
N LEU A 74 16.44 -1.64 -3.92
CA LEU A 74 15.48 -0.66 -4.42
C LEU A 74 14.57 -1.21 -5.52
N GLU A 75 14.27 -2.50 -5.46
CA GLU A 75 13.29 -3.12 -6.32
C GLU A 75 11.95 -3.22 -5.59
N PRO A 76 10.82 -2.94 -6.25
CA PRO A 76 9.50 -3.07 -5.63
C PRO A 76 9.26 -4.51 -5.15
N LEU A 77 8.90 -4.65 -3.88
CA LEU A 77 8.67 -5.95 -3.24
C LEU A 77 7.20 -6.13 -2.87
N VAL A 78 6.55 -5.06 -2.41
CA VAL A 78 5.15 -5.07 -2.01
C VAL A 78 4.46 -3.83 -2.57
N ILE A 79 3.27 -4.02 -3.15
CA ILE A 79 2.36 -2.92 -3.48
C ILE A 79 1.22 -2.94 -2.47
N VAL A 80 0.86 -1.78 -1.94
CA VAL A 80 -0.30 -1.62 -1.07
C VAL A 80 -1.29 -0.69 -1.76
N GLU A 81 -2.55 -1.12 -1.86
CA GLU A 81 -3.66 -0.34 -2.37
C GLU A 81 -4.64 -0.06 -1.23
N TYR A 82 -5.11 1.18 -1.13
CA TYR A 82 -6.03 1.58 -0.08
C TYR A 82 -7.42 1.85 -0.65
N LYS A 83 -8.40 1.46 0.14
CA LYS A 83 -9.81 1.80 -0.08
C LYS A 83 -10.31 2.58 1.12
N ALA A 84 -11.33 3.41 0.91
CA ALA A 84 -11.96 4.12 2.03
C ALA A 84 -12.57 3.12 3.03
N PRO A 85 -12.71 3.50 4.31
CA PRO A 85 -13.18 2.57 5.35
C PRO A 85 -14.56 1.97 5.08
N HIS A 86 -15.42 2.68 4.36
CA HIS A 86 -16.79 2.19 4.07
C HIS A 86 -16.85 1.25 2.86
N ILE A 87 -15.75 1.06 2.14
CA ILE A 87 -15.71 0.16 0.97
C ILE A 87 -15.40 -1.26 1.44
N ASN A 88 -16.27 -2.19 1.10
CA ASN A 88 -16.03 -3.62 1.37
C ASN A 88 -15.06 -4.19 0.34
N ILE A 89 -14.02 -4.85 0.82
CA ILE A 89 -13.05 -5.53 -0.05
C ILE A 89 -13.57 -6.94 -0.28
N THR A 90 -14.44 -7.08 -1.28
CA THR A 90 -14.97 -8.39 -1.69
C THR A 90 -13.94 -9.14 -2.53
N ASN A 91 -14.19 -10.43 -2.78
CA ASN A 91 -13.35 -11.21 -3.68
C ASN A 91 -13.27 -10.59 -5.08
N THR A 92 -14.38 -10.05 -5.57
CA THR A 92 -14.41 -9.38 -6.88
C THR A 92 -13.54 -8.12 -6.89
N VAL A 93 -13.66 -7.29 -5.86
CA VAL A 93 -12.83 -6.06 -5.73
C VAL A 93 -11.36 -6.42 -5.63
N PHE A 94 -11.01 -7.41 -4.79
CA PHE A 94 -9.62 -7.83 -4.66
C PHE A 94 -9.08 -8.38 -5.99
N ASP A 95 -9.83 -9.22 -6.68
CA ASP A 95 -9.41 -9.81 -7.95
C ASP A 95 -9.15 -8.72 -9.01
N GLN A 96 -9.99 -7.70 -9.08
CA GLN A 96 -9.78 -6.58 -10.01
C GLN A 96 -8.47 -5.87 -9.72
N ILE A 97 -8.17 -5.60 -8.44
CA ILE A 97 -6.94 -4.93 -8.03
C ILE A 97 -5.73 -5.82 -8.33
N ALA A 98 -5.82 -7.11 -8.04
CA ALA A 98 -4.73 -8.06 -8.27
C ALA A 98 -4.40 -8.13 -9.78
N ARG A 99 -5.39 -8.23 -10.63
CA ARG A 99 -5.18 -8.30 -12.08
C ARG A 99 -4.65 -6.99 -12.65
N TYR A 100 -5.13 -5.85 -12.14
CA TYR A 100 -4.63 -4.54 -12.54
C TYR A 100 -3.14 -4.40 -12.23
N ASN A 101 -2.69 -4.89 -11.08
CA ASN A 101 -1.30 -4.76 -10.64
C ASN A 101 -0.39 -5.90 -11.12
N MET A 102 -0.95 -6.96 -11.68
CA MET A 102 -0.19 -8.15 -12.08
C MET A 102 0.87 -7.83 -13.16
N VAL A 103 0.61 -6.84 -14.01
CA VAL A 103 1.55 -6.44 -15.07
C VAL A 103 2.85 -5.85 -14.53
N LEU A 104 2.86 -5.39 -13.29
CA LEU A 104 4.06 -4.80 -12.67
C LEU A 104 5.02 -5.86 -12.12
N ARG A 105 4.61 -7.11 -12.03
CA ARG A 105 5.42 -8.23 -11.54
C ARG A 105 6.01 -8.00 -10.15
N VAL A 106 5.24 -7.35 -9.28
CA VAL A 106 5.60 -7.20 -7.87
C VAL A 106 5.02 -8.39 -7.11
N GLU A 107 5.83 -9.02 -6.27
CA GLU A 107 5.52 -10.33 -5.71
C GLU A 107 4.35 -10.31 -4.73
N TYR A 108 4.26 -9.27 -3.90
CA TYR A 108 3.22 -9.18 -2.86
C TYR A 108 2.29 -8.02 -3.13
N LEU A 109 0.99 -8.26 -2.93
CA LEU A 109 -0.04 -7.24 -3.01
C LEU A 109 -0.83 -7.23 -1.71
N ILE A 110 -0.97 -6.05 -1.12
CA ILE A 110 -1.81 -5.81 0.06
C ILE A 110 -2.92 -4.85 -0.33
N VAL A 111 -4.15 -5.14 0.10
CA VAL A 111 -5.29 -4.23 -0.04
C VAL A 111 -5.88 -4.01 1.34
N SER A 112 -6.07 -2.76 1.72
CA SER A 112 -6.60 -2.39 3.03
C SER A 112 -7.62 -1.27 2.92
N ASN A 113 -8.68 -1.36 3.74
CA ASN A 113 -9.63 -0.27 3.96
C ASN A 113 -9.51 0.30 5.39
N GLY A 114 -8.47 -0.10 6.13
CA GLY A 114 -8.27 0.31 7.52
C GLY A 114 -8.93 -0.60 8.53
N LEU A 115 -9.98 -1.30 8.15
CA LEU A 115 -10.71 -2.25 9.00
C LEU A 115 -10.36 -3.69 8.66
N ASN A 116 -10.14 -3.96 7.40
CA ASN A 116 -9.77 -5.28 6.89
C ASN A 116 -8.54 -5.14 6.00
N HIS A 117 -7.62 -6.08 6.12
CA HIS A 117 -6.37 -6.12 5.35
C HIS A 117 -6.22 -7.51 4.76
N TYR A 118 -5.87 -7.55 3.48
CA TYR A 118 -5.63 -8.81 2.77
C TYR A 118 -4.30 -8.74 2.06
N CYS A 119 -3.52 -9.81 2.13
CA CYS A 119 -2.24 -9.92 1.44
C CYS A 119 -2.23 -11.18 0.60
N CYS A 120 -1.75 -11.08 -0.61
CA CYS A 120 -1.54 -12.23 -1.47
C CYS A 120 -0.13 -12.22 -2.07
N LYS A 121 0.34 -13.41 -2.40
CA LYS A 121 1.55 -13.62 -3.18
C LYS A 121 1.12 -13.97 -4.60
N ILE A 122 1.70 -13.28 -5.58
CA ILE A 122 1.29 -13.40 -6.98
C ILE A 122 2.24 -14.35 -7.72
N ASP A 123 1.66 -15.32 -8.43
CA ASP A 123 2.37 -16.19 -9.36
C ASP A 123 2.14 -15.66 -10.79
N TYR A 124 3.13 -14.99 -11.33
CA TYR A 124 3.02 -14.36 -12.66
C TYR A 124 2.98 -15.36 -13.79
N ASN A 125 3.64 -16.50 -13.63
CA ASN A 125 3.71 -17.50 -14.69
C ASN A 125 2.34 -18.15 -14.94
N ASN A 126 1.61 -18.42 -13.85
CA ASN A 126 0.28 -19.01 -13.91
C ASN A 126 -0.84 -17.99 -13.84
N ARG A 127 -0.52 -16.70 -13.66
CA ARG A 127 -1.48 -15.60 -13.54
C ARG A 127 -2.50 -15.84 -12.42
N THR A 128 -2.01 -16.36 -11.31
CA THR A 128 -2.80 -16.65 -10.09
C THR A 128 -2.19 -15.97 -8.89
N TYR A 129 -2.92 -16.00 -7.78
CA TYR A 129 -2.39 -15.51 -6.51
C TYR A 129 -2.93 -16.35 -5.36
N THR A 130 -2.17 -16.37 -4.26
CA THR A 130 -2.51 -17.13 -3.07
C THR A 130 -2.54 -16.17 -1.87
N PHE A 131 -3.66 -16.19 -1.11
CA PHE A 131 -3.77 -15.38 0.08
C PHE A 131 -2.86 -15.91 1.19
N LEU A 132 -2.25 -14.97 1.92
CA LEU A 132 -1.50 -15.26 3.12
C LEU A 132 -2.40 -15.11 4.35
N GLU A 133 -2.04 -15.73 5.47
CA GLU A 133 -2.85 -15.68 6.69
C GLU A 133 -2.76 -14.35 7.45
N GLY A 134 -2.12 -13.37 6.90
CA GLY A 134 -2.00 -12.06 7.51
C GLY A 134 -0.98 -11.24 6.78
N ILE A 135 -0.66 -10.08 7.34
CA ILE A 135 0.35 -9.21 6.76
C ILE A 135 1.72 -9.72 7.21
N PRO A 136 2.61 -10.13 6.29
CA PRO A 136 3.93 -10.62 6.67
C PRO A 136 4.79 -9.48 7.20
N ALA A 137 5.64 -9.79 8.18
CA ALA A 137 6.67 -8.87 8.60
C ALA A 137 7.70 -8.72 7.46
N TYR A 138 8.42 -7.61 7.45
CA TYR A 138 9.36 -7.32 6.36
C TYR A 138 10.39 -8.44 6.16
N ASN A 139 10.89 -9.02 7.25
CA ASN A 139 11.88 -10.09 7.18
C ASN A 139 11.31 -11.46 6.76
N GLU A 140 9.99 -11.55 6.62
CA GLU A 140 9.32 -12.77 6.14
C GLU A 140 9.05 -12.73 4.62
N LEU A 141 9.34 -11.62 3.98
CA LEU A 141 9.09 -11.45 2.55
C LEU A 141 10.15 -12.16 1.68
#